data_676b3665ffd2346fb64d45799ab213bf
#
_entry.id   676b3665ffd2346fb64d45799ab213bf
#
_cell.length_a   1.000
_cell.length_b   1.000
_cell.length_c   1.000
_cell.angle_alpha   90.00
_cell.angle_beta   90.00
_cell.angle_gamma   90.00
#
_symmetry.space_group_name_H-M   'P 1'
#
loop_
_entity.id
_entity.type
_entity.pdbx_description
1 polymer ?
#
loop_
_entity_poly.entity_id
_entity_poly.type
_entity_poly.pdbx_seq_one_letter_code
_entity_poly.pdbx_strand_id
1 'polypeptide(L)'
;MTIKNTGSSDITLSNLGIEYYFTKDENKDLTFDCYYAAVSGQSALTGVKGSFSDASGKDTDTCCKITISDKGTLAADGTLTVNFSIHRTDWSNFNTSNDYSVSDADHIVITDGGKVIFGTKP
;
A
#
# COMPACT_ATOMS: atom_id res chain seq x y z
N MET A 1 -2.27 -6.74 -5.65
CA MET A 1 -0.95 -6.07 -5.77
C MET A 1 0.16 -7.05 -5.47
N THR A 2 1.17 -7.09 -6.28
CA THR A 2 2.35 -7.94 -6.10
C THR A 2 3.61 -7.08 -6.15
N ILE A 3 4.47 -7.23 -5.15
CA ILE A 3 5.71 -6.49 -5.01
C ILE A 3 6.86 -7.49 -5.06
N LYS A 4 7.85 -7.22 -5.91
CA LYS A 4 9.07 -8.06 -6.00
C LYS A 4 10.26 -7.28 -5.44
N ASN A 5 11.02 -7.92 -4.56
CA ASN A 5 12.29 -7.38 -4.09
C ASN A 5 13.38 -7.62 -5.14
N THR A 6 13.66 -6.61 -5.94
CA THR A 6 14.68 -6.69 -7.00
C THR A 6 16.09 -6.34 -6.53
N GLY A 7 16.23 -5.96 -5.25
CA GLY A 7 17.54 -5.69 -4.65
C GLY A 7 18.30 -6.97 -4.31
N SER A 8 19.50 -6.79 -3.80
CA SER A 8 20.40 -7.90 -3.40
C SER A 8 20.31 -8.23 -1.91
N SER A 9 19.52 -7.50 -1.15
CA SER A 9 19.37 -7.66 0.30
C SER A 9 17.93 -7.94 0.69
N ASP A 10 17.74 -8.63 1.80
CA ASP A 10 16.43 -8.87 2.39
C ASP A 10 15.84 -7.56 2.93
N ILE A 11 14.52 -7.43 2.86
CA ILE A 11 13.79 -6.31 3.46
C ILE A 11 13.01 -6.84 4.65
N THR A 12 13.17 -6.22 5.82
CA THR A 12 12.39 -6.58 7.01
C THR A 12 10.94 -6.15 6.82
N LEU A 13 9.99 -7.07 6.96
CA LEU A 13 8.57 -6.81 6.70
C LEU A 13 8.03 -5.68 7.58
N SER A 14 8.42 -5.61 8.84
CA SER A 14 7.97 -4.56 9.76
C SER A 14 8.50 -3.16 9.41
N ASN A 15 9.51 -3.05 8.55
CA ASN A 15 10.02 -1.78 8.05
C ASN A 15 9.37 -1.37 6.72
N LEU A 16 8.63 -2.26 6.07
CA LEU A 16 8.03 -2.02 4.78
C LEU A 16 6.76 -1.18 4.92
N GLY A 17 6.65 -0.13 4.13
CA GLY A 17 5.46 0.69 4.01
C GLY A 17 5.02 0.77 2.55
N ILE A 18 3.72 0.70 2.31
CA ILE A 18 3.13 0.88 0.99
C ILE A 18 2.21 2.08 1.09
N GLU A 19 2.44 3.10 0.26
CA GLU A 19 1.65 4.33 0.26
C GLU A 19 0.82 4.40 -1.02
N TYR A 20 -0.49 4.42 -0.84
CA TYR A 20 -1.47 4.53 -1.92
C TYR A 20 -2.14 5.90 -1.83
N TYR A 21 -2.04 6.70 -2.88
CA TYR A 21 -2.53 8.09 -2.92
C TYR A 21 -3.78 8.21 -3.77
N PHE A 22 -4.79 8.88 -3.25
CA PHE A 22 -6.08 9.03 -3.92
C PHE A 22 -6.84 10.26 -3.43
N THR A 23 -7.96 10.53 -4.09
CA THR A 23 -8.88 11.60 -3.71
C THR A 23 -10.17 11.00 -3.15
N LYS A 24 -10.60 11.46 -1.98
CA LYS A 24 -11.82 10.93 -1.33
C LYS A 24 -13.10 11.31 -2.06
N ASP A 25 -13.11 12.41 -2.79
CA ASP A 25 -14.26 13.03 -3.46
C ASP A 25 -15.29 13.61 -2.48
N GLU A 26 -15.56 12.94 -1.38
CA GLU A 26 -16.48 13.38 -0.33
C GLU A 26 -15.85 13.15 1.04
N ASN A 27 -16.25 13.95 2.03
CA ASN A 27 -15.75 13.81 3.39
C ASN A 27 -16.53 12.71 4.13
N LYS A 28 -16.22 11.45 3.77
CA LYS A 28 -16.81 10.25 4.36
C LYS A 28 -15.74 9.38 4.99
N ASP A 29 -16.13 8.60 5.99
CA ASP A 29 -15.24 7.64 6.63
C ASP A 29 -14.79 6.57 5.63
N LEU A 30 -13.54 6.15 5.77
CA LEU A 30 -12.89 5.16 4.90
C LEU A 30 -12.58 3.90 5.68
N THR A 31 -12.62 2.77 4.98
CA THR A 31 -12.25 1.46 5.51
C THR A 31 -11.23 0.81 4.61
N PHE A 32 -10.21 0.21 5.23
CA PHE A 32 -9.24 -0.64 4.56
C PHE A 32 -9.51 -2.09 4.94
N ASP A 33 -9.64 -2.95 3.93
CA ASP A 33 -9.77 -4.40 4.11
C ASP A 33 -8.66 -5.14 3.36
N CYS A 34 -7.91 -5.96 4.07
CA CYS A 34 -6.96 -6.89 3.47
C CYS A 34 -7.59 -8.28 3.40
N TYR A 35 -7.74 -8.79 2.19
CA TYR A 35 -8.35 -10.11 1.94
C TYR A 35 -7.34 -11.23 2.00
N TYR A 36 -6.11 -10.95 1.58
CA TYR A 36 -5.02 -11.94 1.55
C TYR A 36 -3.68 -11.22 1.42
N ALA A 37 -2.69 -11.69 2.17
CA ALA A 37 -1.33 -11.23 2.01
C ALA A 37 -0.37 -12.37 2.34
N ALA A 38 0.67 -12.51 1.53
CA ALA A 38 1.69 -13.53 1.75
C ALA A 38 3.00 -13.17 1.05
N VAL A 39 4.09 -13.63 1.66
CA VAL A 39 5.41 -13.66 1.03
C VAL A 39 5.59 -15.02 0.38
N SER A 40 6.18 -15.05 -0.83
CA SER A 40 6.41 -16.30 -1.57
C SER A 40 7.17 -17.34 -0.71
N GLY A 41 6.65 -18.57 -0.69
CA GLY A 41 7.23 -19.67 0.07
C GLY A 41 6.96 -19.62 1.57
N GLN A 42 6.11 -18.72 2.06
CA GLN A 42 5.79 -18.58 3.47
C GLN A 42 4.28 -18.64 3.71
N SER A 43 3.90 -18.78 4.99
CA SER A 43 2.49 -18.74 5.38
C SER A 43 1.89 -17.36 5.19
N ALA A 44 0.55 -17.29 5.10
CA ALA A 44 -0.16 -16.03 4.96
C ALA A 44 0.14 -15.08 6.13
N LEU A 45 0.22 -13.78 5.81
CA LEU A 45 0.43 -12.73 6.79
C LEU A 45 -0.89 -12.39 7.49
N THR A 46 -0.82 -12.02 8.76
CA THR A 46 -1.99 -11.67 9.58
C THR A 46 -1.95 -10.24 10.12
N GLY A 47 -0.82 -9.57 10.03
CA GLY A 47 -0.59 -8.25 10.61
C GLY A 47 -0.57 -7.11 9.59
N VAL A 48 -1.28 -7.24 8.48
CA VAL A 48 -1.38 -6.19 7.46
C VAL A 48 -2.48 -5.21 7.85
N LYS A 49 -2.11 -3.94 7.96
CA LYS A 49 -3.03 -2.86 8.36
C LYS A 49 -2.89 -1.66 7.41
N GLY A 50 -3.98 -0.94 7.23
CA GLY A 50 -3.99 0.33 6.53
C GLY A 50 -4.42 1.46 7.43
N SER A 51 -3.80 2.62 7.28
CA SER A 51 -4.18 3.85 7.95
C SER A 51 -4.31 4.99 6.94
N PHE A 52 -5.24 5.90 7.21
CA PHE A 52 -5.51 7.02 6.32
C PHE A 52 -4.99 8.31 6.94
N SER A 53 -4.39 9.15 6.11
CA SER A 53 -3.91 10.48 6.51
C SER A 53 -4.11 11.46 5.36
N ASP A 54 -4.14 12.75 5.71
CA ASP A 54 -4.19 13.80 4.71
C ASP A 54 -2.88 13.81 3.90
N ALA A 55 -3.01 14.04 2.61
CA ALA A 55 -1.90 14.19 1.71
C ALA A 55 -2.19 15.32 0.71
N SER A 56 -1.19 15.75 -0.03
CA SER A 56 -1.35 16.77 -1.05
C SER A 56 -0.51 16.41 -2.27
N GLY A 57 -0.95 16.87 -3.43
CA GLY A 57 -0.28 16.64 -4.69
C GLY A 57 -1.26 16.42 -5.81
N LYS A 58 -0.77 15.98 -6.97
CA LYS A 58 -1.61 15.75 -8.14
C LYS A 58 -2.60 14.63 -7.88
N ASP A 59 -3.87 14.88 -8.10
CA ASP A 59 -4.97 13.90 -7.93
C ASP A 59 -4.94 13.21 -6.57
N THR A 60 -4.62 13.98 -5.52
CA THR A 60 -4.39 13.45 -4.18
C THR A 60 -4.88 14.39 -3.11
N ASP A 61 -5.68 13.91 -2.17
CA ASP A 61 -5.95 14.55 -0.89
C ASP A 61 -5.76 13.59 0.30
N THR A 62 -5.59 12.30 0.02
CA THR A 62 -5.51 11.25 1.04
C THR A 62 -4.46 10.22 0.68
N CYS A 63 -3.75 9.75 1.70
CA CYS A 63 -2.83 8.62 1.60
C CYS A 63 -3.33 7.47 2.47
N CYS A 64 -3.40 6.28 1.91
CA CYS A 64 -3.52 5.04 2.68
C CYS A 64 -2.14 4.43 2.83
N LYS A 65 -1.63 4.37 4.05
CA LYS A 65 -0.37 3.71 4.34
C LYS A 65 -0.62 2.30 4.85
N ILE A 66 -0.12 1.33 4.13
CA ILE A 66 -0.23 -0.09 4.45
C ILE A 66 1.06 -0.51 5.15
N THR A 67 0.93 -1.11 6.32
CA THR A 67 2.05 -1.59 7.13
C THR A 67 1.86 -3.06 7.48
N ILE A 68 2.97 -3.73 7.75
CA ILE A 68 3.00 -5.15 8.09
C ILE A 68 3.67 -5.30 9.45
N SER A 69 2.96 -5.86 10.42
CA SER A 69 3.51 -6.11 11.76
C SER A 69 4.05 -7.54 11.94
N ASP A 70 3.83 -8.41 10.97
CA ASP A 70 4.36 -9.77 10.99
C ASP A 70 5.89 -9.75 11.05
N LYS A 71 6.45 -10.74 11.76
CA LYS A 71 7.90 -10.97 11.77
C LYS A 71 8.32 -11.63 10.47
N GLY A 72 9.55 -11.40 10.06
CA GLY A 72 10.13 -12.01 8.88
C GLY A 72 10.64 -10.99 7.88
N THR A 73 11.04 -11.49 6.73
CA THR A 73 11.68 -10.70 5.68
C THR A 73 11.11 -11.03 4.31
N LEU A 74 11.20 -10.03 3.42
CA LEU A 74 11.04 -10.23 1.98
C LEU A 74 12.44 -10.43 1.40
N ALA A 75 12.78 -11.68 1.10
CA ALA A 75 14.10 -12.03 0.59
C ALA A 75 14.38 -11.39 -0.78
N ALA A 76 15.65 -11.22 -1.13
CA ALA A 76 16.04 -10.84 -2.47
C ALA A 76 15.38 -11.79 -3.49
N ASP A 77 14.83 -11.24 -4.58
CA ASP A 77 14.02 -11.94 -5.58
C ASP A 77 12.70 -12.51 -5.07
N GLY A 78 12.38 -12.35 -3.79
CA GLY A 78 11.10 -12.77 -3.24
C GLY A 78 9.96 -11.85 -3.67
N THR A 79 8.73 -12.36 -3.57
CA THR A 79 7.52 -11.60 -3.88
C THR A 79 6.60 -11.49 -2.67
N LEU A 80 5.99 -10.32 -2.53
CA LEU A 80 4.95 -10.04 -1.56
C LEU A 80 3.64 -9.78 -2.32
N THR A 81 2.60 -10.52 -2.00
CA THR A 81 1.26 -10.30 -2.54
C THR A 81 0.39 -9.70 -1.46
N VAL A 82 -0.29 -8.59 -1.76
CA VAL A 82 -1.27 -7.95 -0.87
C VAL A 82 -2.53 -7.66 -1.69
N ASN A 83 -3.60 -8.34 -1.36
CA ASN A 83 -4.92 -8.10 -1.97
C ASN A 83 -5.79 -7.36 -0.97
N PHE A 84 -6.11 -6.12 -1.28
CA PHE A 84 -6.83 -5.23 -0.38
C PHE A 84 -7.88 -4.41 -1.13
N SER A 85 -8.79 -3.83 -0.38
CA SER A 85 -9.67 -2.77 -0.89
C SER A 85 -9.67 -1.57 0.04
N ILE A 86 -9.89 -0.42 -0.55
CA ILE A 86 -10.18 0.83 0.15
C ILE A 86 -11.59 1.22 -0.27
N HIS A 87 -12.48 1.38 0.69
CA HIS A 87 -13.85 1.76 0.41
C HIS A 87 -14.38 2.74 1.44
N ARG A 88 -15.40 3.48 1.07
CA ARG A 88 -16.14 4.26 2.04
C ARG A 88 -16.90 3.32 2.96
N THR A 89 -16.99 3.65 4.23
CA THR A 89 -17.66 2.81 5.23
C THR A 89 -19.13 2.56 4.86
N ASP A 90 -19.76 3.52 4.15
CA ASP A 90 -21.13 3.37 3.64
C ASP A 90 -21.24 2.67 2.28
N TRP A 91 -20.12 2.18 1.73
CA TRP A 91 -20.03 1.50 0.44
C TRP A 91 -20.40 2.34 -0.78
N SER A 92 -20.47 3.66 -0.67
CA SER A 92 -20.66 4.52 -1.84
C SER A 92 -19.44 4.48 -2.76
N ASN A 93 -19.66 4.73 -4.06
CA ASN A 93 -18.63 4.61 -5.08
C ASN A 93 -17.64 5.77 -5.05
N PHE A 94 -16.36 5.46 -5.31
CA PHE A 94 -15.33 6.46 -5.62
C PHE A 94 -15.35 6.84 -7.10
N ASN A 95 -14.88 8.06 -7.38
CA ASN A 95 -14.44 8.46 -8.71
C ASN A 95 -12.93 8.19 -8.80
N THR A 96 -12.51 7.16 -9.51
CA THR A 96 -11.10 6.78 -9.58
C THR A 96 -10.30 7.58 -10.61
N SER A 97 -10.95 8.37 -11.45
CA SER A 97 -10.25 9.17 -12.47
C SER A 97 -9.35 10.26 -11.89
N ASN A 98 -9.58 10.66 -10.63
CA ASN A 98 -8.78 11.65 -9.90
C ASN A 98 -7.94 11.01 -8.78
N ASP A 99 -7.57 9.75 -8.92
CA ASP A 99 -6.76 9.01 -7.95
C ASP A 99 -5.36 8.77 -8.51
N TYR A 100 -4.37 9.39 -7.90
CA TYR A 100 -2.98 9.36 -8.35
C TYR A 100 -2.44 7.94 -8.52
N SER A 101 -2.63 7.09 -7.50
CA SER A 101 -2.06 5.74 -7.51
C SER A 101 -2.80 4.77 -8.43
N VAL A 102 -3.99 5.10 -8.91
CA VAL A 102 -4.73 4.27 -9.87
C VAL A 102 -4.17 4.42 -11.28
N SER A 103 -3.66 5.61 -11.62
CA SER A 103 -3.28 5.94 -13.00
C SER A 103 -2.02 5.25 -13.49
N ASP A 104 -1.10 4.86 -12.60
CA ASP A 104 0.17 4.26 -12.96
C ASP A 104 0.74 3.46 -11.79
N ALA A 105 1.38 2.32 -12.08
CA ALA A 105 2.03 1.50 -11.04
C ALA A 105 3.15 2.26 -10.32
N ASP A 106 3.87 3.15 -11.00
CA ASP A 106 4.91 3.98 -10.40
C ASP A 106 4.38 5.03 -9.41
N HIS A 107 3.06 5.22 -9.37
CA HIS A 107 2.39 6.11 -8.43
C HIS A 107 2.03 5.43 -7.10
N ILE A 108 2.35 4.16 -6.92
CA ILE A 108 2.34 3.49 -5.63
C ILE A 108 3.74 3.59 -5.04
N VAL A 109 3.85 4.13 -3.84
CA VAL A 109 5.15 4.38 -3.22
C VAL A 109 5.44 3.29 -2.19
N ILE A 110 6.64 2.74 -2.24
CA ILE A 110 7.10 1.71 -1.30
C ILE A 110 8.29 2.26 -0.53
N THR A 111 8.25 2.13 0.79
CA THR A 111 9.30 2.59 1.68
C THR A 111 9.89 1.44 2.48
N ASP A 112 11.16 1.57 2.83
CA ASP A 112 11.89 0.69 3.74
C ASP A 112 12.49 1.55 4.85
N GLY A 113 11.97 1.40 6.08
CA GLY A 113 12.37 2.24 7.20
C GLY A 113 12.10 3.74 6.98
N GLY A 114 11.08 4.08 6.20
CA GLY A 114 10.73 5.45 5.83
C GLY A 114 11.45 5.98 4.59
N LYS A 115 12.42 5.26 4.05
CA LYS A 115 13.11 5.64 2.82
C LYS A 115 12.37 5.09 1.60
N VAL A 116 12.07 5.95 0.64
CA VAL A 116 11.43 5.52 -0.62
C VAL A 116 12.38 4.63 -1.40
N ILE A 117 11.94 3.42 -1.72
CA ILE A 117 12.69 2.44 -2.53
C ILE A 117 12.01 2.16 -3.86
N PHE A 118 10.76 2.58 -4.04
CA PHE A 118 10.02 2.46 -5.29
C PHE A 118 8.95 3.53 -5.38
N GLY A 119 8.65 3.95 -6.60
CA GLY A 119 7.56 4.85 -6.90
C GLY A 119 7.88 6.33 -6.73
N THR A 120 6.96 7.17 -7.18
CA THR A 120 7.07 8.63 -7.15
C THR A 120 5.88 9.20 -6.40
N LYS A 121 6.13 10.02 -5.39
CA LYS A 121 5.07 10.74 -4.65
C LYS A 121 4.38 11.77 -5.53
N PRO A 122 3.08 12.02 -5.29
CA PRO A 122 2.33 13.03 -6.05
C PRO A 122 2.86 14.45 -5.85
#